data_3a6ae6ede8bbb5acb051cf8e73f00bb9
#
_entry.id   3a6ae6ede8bbb5acb051cf8e73f00bb9
#
_cell.length_a   1.000
_cell.length_b   1.000
_cell.length_c   1.000
_cell.angle_alpha   90.00
_cell.angle_beta   90.00
_cell.angle_gamma   90.00
#
_symmetry.space_group_name_H-M   'P 1'
#
loop_
_entity.id
_entity.type
_entity.pdbx_description
1 polymer ?
#
loop_
_entity_poly.entity_id
_entity_poly.type
_entity_poly.pdbx_seq_one_letter_code
_entity_poly.pdbx_strand_id
1 'polypeptide(L)'
;MPQERSKPLKSETSAADGPPDYRLVGRHGMFPRTSHDEIERFNFLAHMNRHLASQVLPGVQAAFEARVEPAQLRREGPFRTRHAVRKALLAEPAFQVWSALRRATMEQRQQAGRWVTLRQGEALNARADELTDGDDRLQLDPGMRTPRYLTAVDHHCMPGSYHGEVIPGDVTGAANYDCGLFATTGGALGRFNDGGGRAVAAWVKEQLPDFKPRRILDLGCGLGHNLLPLALAFPTAEVIGVDAGAPMLRYGLARAKAMGVDNVRFVQADAEDLSRFADESVDWVQ
;
A
#
# COMPACT_ATOMS: atom_id res chain seq x y z
N MET A 1 -29.11 26.68 8.43
CA MET A 1 -27.75 27.21 8.34
C MET A 1 -27.04 26.41 7.26
N PRO A 2 -26.50 27.03 6.18
CA PRO A 2 -25.77 26.28 5.14
C PRO A 2 -24.40 25.86 5.69
N GLN A 3 -24.07 24.57 5.56
CA GLN A 3 -22.76 24.04 5.86
C GLN A 3 -21.75 24.62 4.85
N GLU A 4 -20.81 25.41 5.32
CA GLU A 4 -19.62 25.79 4.56
C GLU A 4 -18.84 24.52 4.21
N ARG A 5 -18.73 24.24 2.90
CA ARG A 5 -17.84 23.22 2.39
C ARG A 5 -16.41 23.68 2.67
N SER A 6 -15.70 22.94 3.51
CA SER A 6 -14.27 23.14 3.77
C SER A 6 -13.50 23.15 2.45
N LYS A 7 -12.67 24.18 2.26
CA LYS A 7 -11.75 24.24 1.12
C LYS A 7 -10.82 23.04 1.15
N PRO A 8 -10.53 22.39 0.00
CA PRO A 8 -9.57 21.31 -0.03
C PRO A 8 -8.19 21.79 0.43
N LEU A 9 -7.57 21.06 1.34
CA LEU A 9 -6.16 21.24 1.73
C LEU A 9 -5.30 21.27 0.47
N LYS A 10 -4.52 22.33 0.29
CA LYS A 10 -3.44 22.33 -0.71
C LYS A 10 -2.39 21.31 -0.24
N SER A 11 -2.44 20.11 -0.80
CA SER A 11 -1.36 19.15 -0.61
C SER A 11 -0.08 19.72 -1.22
N GLU A 12 1.01 19.71 -0.48
CA GLU A 12 2.36 19.96 -1.01
C GLU A 12 2.85 18.84 -1.96
N THR A 13 1.93 18.07 -2.50
CA THR A 13 2.18 17.02 -3.49
C THR A 13 2.04 17.56 -4.90
N SER A 14 2.70 18.63 -5.23
CA SER A 14 2.90 18.99 -6.64
C SER A 14 4.12 18.27 -7.22
N ALA A 15 4.23 16.98 -7.02
CA ALA A 15 5.11 16.13 -7.82
C ALA A 15 4.41 15.61 -9.09
N ALA A 16 3.32 16.24 -9.54
CA ALA A 16 2.39 15.63 -10.46
C ALA A 16 2.27 16.30 -11.84
N ASP A 17 3.00 17.33 -12.16
CA ASP A 17 2.93 17.93 -13.50
C ASP A 17 3.88 17.29 -14.53
N GLY A 18 4.80 16.43 -14.08
CA GLY A 18 5.71 15.69 -14.93
C GLY A 18 5.29 14.23 -15.17
N PRO A 19 5.93 13.54 -16.12
CA PRO A 19 5.78 12.10 -16.27
C PRO A 19 6.32 11.38 -15.03
N PRO A 20 5.73 10.21 -14.64
CA PRO A 20 6.26 9.41 -13.55
C PRO A 20 7.74 9.04 -13.79
N ASP A 21 8.61 9.27 -12.80
CA ASP A 21 10.02 8.87 -12.87
C ASP A 21 10.42 8.15 -11.56
N TYR A 22 10.75 6.87 -11.68
CA TYR A 22 11.19 6.03 -10.59
C TYR A 22 12.46 6.52 -9.89
N ARG A 23 13.26 7.34 -10.55
CA ARG A 23 14.48 7.95 -9.96
C ARG A 23 14.16 8.90 -8.81
N LEU A 24 12.92 9.40 -8.75
CA LEU A 24 12.43 10.28 -7.68
C LEU A 24 11.99 9.53 -6.41
N VAL A 25 11.86 8.19 -6.48
CA VAL A 25 11.55 7.37 -5.30
C VAL A 25 12.69 7.46 -4.29
N GLY A 26 12.34 7.74 -3.04
CA GLY A 26 13.29 7.83 -1.93
C GLY A 26 13.90 6.47 -1.62
N ARG A 27 15.18 6.48 -1.25
CA ARG A 27 15.93 5.26 -0.95
C ARG A 27 16.40 5.32 0.49
N HIS A 28 15.89 4.43 1.31
CA HIS A 28 16.37 4.18 2.67
C HIS A 28 17.32 2.97 2.70
N GLY A 29 17.93 2.67 3.84
CA GLY A 29 18.96 1.63 3.94
C GLY A 29 18.50 0.20 3.65
N MET A 30 17.17 -0.05 3.65
CA MET A 30 16.57 -1.34 3.28
C MET A 30 16.06 -1.37 1.83
N PHE A 31 16.05 -0.22 1.12
CA PHE A 31 15.46 -0.16 -0.22
C PHE A 31 16.33 -0.92 -1.23
N PRO A 32 15.75 -1.82 -2.07
CA PRO A 32 16.50 -2.62 -3.03
C PRO A 32 17.22 -1.72 -4.06
N ARG A 33 18.45 -2.12 -4.45
CA ARG A 33 19.15 -1.45 -5.52
C ARG A 33 18.56 -1.83 -6.87
N THR A 34 18.35 -0.85 -7.74
CA THR A 34 17.81 -1.04 -9.09
C THR A 34 18.83 -0.69 -10.16
N SER A 35 18.93 -1.53 -11.21
CA SER A 35 19.67 -1.23 -12.43
C SER A 35 18.91 -0.23 -13.30
N HIS A 36 19.56 0.26 -14.36
CA HIS A 36 18.92 1.12 -15.35
C HIS A 36 17.67 0.44 -15.97
N ASP A 37 17.79 -0.79 -16.40
CA ASP A 37 16.71 -1.52 -17.08
C ASP A 37 15.52 -1.79 -16.14
N GLU A 38 15.79 -2.04 -14.85
CA GLU A 38 14.75 -2.20 -13.84
C GLU A 38 14.02 -0.87 -13.59
N ILE A 39 14.72 0.25 -13.55
CA ILE A 39 14.14 1.59 -13.46
C ILE A 39 13.21 1.85 -14.64
N GLU A 40 13.69 1.60 -15.87
CA GLU A 40 12.88 1.85 -17.08
C GLU A 40 11.65 0.92 -17.16
N ARG A 41 11.75 -0.30 -16.62
CA ARG A 41 10.60 -1.19 -16.49
C ARG A 41 9.54 -0.66 -15.53
N PHE A 42 9.94 -0.11 -14.38
CA PHE A 42 9.02 0.55 -13.47
C PHE A 42 8.41 1.81 -14.08
N ASN A 43 9.20 2.62 -14.77
CA ASN A 43 8.71 3.78 -15.50
C ASN A 43 7.65 3.38 -16.55
N PHE A 44 7.95 2.39 -17.38
CA PHE A 44 7.00 1.87 -18.37
C PHE A 44 5.66 1.47 -17.74
N LEU A 45 5.70 0.72 -16.63
CA LEU A 45 4.48 0.26 -15.94
C LEU A 45 3.70 1.41 -15.32
N ALA A 46 4.36 2.41 -14.76
CA ALA A 46 3.72 3.60 -14.22
C ALA A 46 3.03 4.41 -15.33
N HIS A 47 3.70 4.60 -16.48
CA HIS A 47 3.11 5.27 -17.65
C HIS A 47 1.93 4.49 -18.22
N MET A 48 2.03 3.15 -18.31
CA MET A 48 0.92 2.30 -18.76
C MET A 48 -0.29 2.43 -17.82
N ASN A 49 -0.09 2.38 -16.51
CA ASN A 49 -1.19 2.56 -15.55
C ASN A 49 -1.83 3.95 -15.67
N ARG A 50 -1.01 5.00 -15.85
CA ARG A 50 -1.51 6.36 -16.10
C ARG A 50 -2.34 6.43 -17.39
N HIS A 51 -1.86 5.82 -18.47
CA HIS A 51 -2.58 5.74 -19.75
C HIS A 51 -3.93 5.01 -19.60
N LEU A 52 -3.93 3.86 -18.91
CA LEU A 52 -5.16 3.11 -18.65
C LEU A 52 -6.19 3.93 -17.88
N ALA A 53 -5.75 4.71 -16.88
CA ALA A 53 -6.64 5.54 -16.08
C ALA A 53 -7.16 6.77 -16.85
N SER A 54 -6.29 7.43 -17.63
CA SER A 54 -6.61 8.73 -18.24
C SER A 54 -7.17 8.63 -19.67
N GLN A 55 -6.88 7.54 -20.40
CA GLN A 55 -7.28 7.39 -21.80
C GLN A 55 -8.22 6.21 -22.03
N VAL A 56 -7.98 5.06 -21.40
CA VAL A 56 -8.76 3.85 -21.67
C VAL A 56 -10.03 3.79 -20.81
N LEU A 57 -9.93 4.10 -19.52
CA LEU A 57 -11.09 4.08 -18.61
C LEU A 57 -12.21 5.06 -19.01
N PRO A 58 -11.96 6.27 -19.48
CA PRO A 58 -13.00 7.14 -20.02
C PRO A 58 -13.77 6.53 -21.18
N GLY A 59 -13.11 5.71 -22.01
CA GLY A 59 -13.78 4.96 -23.08
C GLY A 59 -14.75 3.90 -22.57
N VAL A 60 -14.45 3.28 -21.41
CA VAL A 60 -15.38 2.35 -20.73
C VAL A 60 -16.59 3.11 -20.20
N GLN A 61 -16.39 4.27 -19.61
CA GLN A 61 -17.47 5.10 -19.12
C GLN A 61 -18.38 5.56 -20.27
N ALA A 62 -17.80 6.07 -21.35
CA ALA A 62 -18.57 6.45 -22.56
C ALA A 62 -19.37 5.27 -23.15
N ALA A 63 -18.79 4.08 -23.15
CA ALA A 63 -19.49 2.86 -23.61
C ALA A 63 -20.66 2.50 -22.66
N PHE A 64 -20.47 2.62 -21.37
CA PHE A 64 -21.54 2.41 -20.39
C PHE A 64 -22.70 3.37 -20.60
N GLU A 65 -22.44 4.66 -20.67
CA GLU A 65 -23.44 5.72 -20.83
C GLU A 65 -24.16 5.64 -22.18
N ALA A 66 -23.45 5.32 -23.25
CA ALA A 66 -24.05 5.29 -24.60
C ALA A 66 -24.81 3.99 -24.93
N ARG A 67 -24.43 2.86 -24.37
CA ARG A 67 -24.95 1.54 -24.79
C ARG A 67 -25.51 0.71 -23.65
N VAL A 68 -24.77 0.56 -22.55
CA VAL A 68 -25.11 -0.41 -21.48
C VAL A 68 -26.28 0.10 -20.64
N GLU A 69 -26.18 1.30 -20.11
CA GLU A 69 -27.21 1.90 -19.26
C GLU A 69 -28.54 2.10 -20.00
N PRO A 70 -28.59 2.68 -21.22
CA PRO A 70 -29.84 2.82 -21.96
C PRO A 70 -30.49 1.49 -22.32
N ALA A 71 -29.71 0.45 -22.64
CA ALA A 71 -30.23 -0.89 -22.89
C ALA A 71 -30.86 -1.50 -21.63
N GLN A 72 -30.21 -1.35 -20.49
CA GLN A 72 -30.72 -1.82 -19.20
C GLN A 72 -32.01 -1.08 -18.80
N LEU A 73 -32.03 0.24 -18.92
CA LEU A 73 -33.19 1.06 -18.59
C LEU A 73 -34.44 0.66 -19.41
N ARG A 74 -34.27 0.37 -20.70
CA ARG A 74 -35.36 -0.10 -21.57
C ARG A 74 -35.89 -1.49 -21.20
N ARG A 75 -35.02 -2.37 -20.69
CA ARG A 75 -35.34 -3.77 -20.42
C ARG A 75 -35.90 -4.01 -19.03
N GLU A 76 -35.24 -3.46 -17.99
CA GLU A 76 -35.44 -3.82 -16.59
C GLU A 76 -35.43 -2.63 -15.61
N GLY A 77 -35.28 -1.40 -16.12
CA GLY A 77 -35.08 -0.22 -15.30
C GLY A 77 -33.63 -0.06 -14.80
N PRO A 78 -33.38 0.83 -13.83
CA PRO A 78 -32.02 1.19 -13.40
C PRO A 78 -31.30 0.01 -12.73
N PHE A 79 -29.98 -0.02 -12.86
CA PHE A 79 -29.14 -0.97 -12.10
C PHE A 79 -29.33 -0.82 -10.59
N ARG A 80 -29.55 -1.92 -9.88
CA ARG A 80 -29.74 -1.93 -8.43
C ARG A 80 -28.44 -2.22 -7.65
N THR A 81 -27.44 -2.82 -8.29
CA THR A 81 -26.18 -3.23 -7.64
C THR A 81 -24.99 -3.01 -8.55
N ARG A 82 -23.81 -2.79 -7.96
CA ARG A 82 -22.53 -2.74 -8.69
C ARG A 82 -22.22 -4.06 -9.41
N HIS A 83 -22.67 -5.19 -8.86
CA HIS A 83 -22.51 -6.51 -9.48
C HIS A 83 -23.28 -6.60 -10.80
N ALA A 84 -24.51 -6.10 -10.85
CA ALA A 84 -25.31 -6.05 -12.08
C ALA A 84 -24.66 -5.16 -13.15
N VAL A 85 -24.14 -3.99 -12.77
CA VAL A 85 -23.35 -3.12 -13.67
C VAL A 85 -22.15 -3.88 -14.24
N ARG A 86 -21.34 -4.50 -13.39
CA ARG A 86 -20.17 -5.28 -13.83
C ARG A 86 -20.56 -6.41 -14.77
N LYS A 87 -21.63 -7.15 -14.46
CA LYS A 87 -22.13 -8.25 -15.32
C LYS A 87 -22.52 -7.75 -16.71
N ALA A 88 -23.20 -6.60 -16.81
CA ALA A 88 -23.56 -6.00 -18.08
C ALA A 88 -22.33 -5.52 -18.88
N LEU A 89 -21.33 -4.96 -18.21
CA LEU A 89 -20.08 -4.51 -18.83
C LEU A 89 -19.20 -5.64 -19.36
N LEU A 90 -19.36 -6.89 -18.89
CA LEU A 90 -18.55 -8.02 -19.39
C LEU A 90 -18.69 -8.26 -20.91
N ALA A 91 -19.77 -7.83 -21.53
CA ALA A 91 -19.98 -7.92 -22.97
C ALA A 91 -19.38 -6.72 -23.76
N GLU A 92 -18.94 -5.65 -23.07
CA GLU A 92 -18.42 -4.45 -23.72
C GLU A 92 -16.93 -4.59 -24.03
N PRO A 93 -16.52 -4.47 -25.32
CA PRO A 93 -15.12 -4.60 -25.70
C PRO A 93 -14.18 -3.62 -24.98
N ALA A 94 -14.61 -2.37 -24.76
CA ALA A 94 -13.84 -1.37 -24.05
C ALA A 94 -13.53 -1.82 -22.60
N PHE A 95 -14.51 -2.41 -21.91
CA PHE A 95 -14.32 -2.95 -20.56
C PHE A 95 -13.42 -4.18 -20.56
N GLN A 96 -13.58 -5.09 -21.56
CA GLN A 96 -12.75 -6.28 -21.68
C GLN A 96 -11.27 -5.91 -21.86
N VAL A 97 -10.97 -4.98 -22.78
CA VAL A 97 -9.59 -4.48 -23.01
C VAL A 97 -9.03 -3.81 -21.77
N TRP A 98 -9.77 -2.88 -21.17
CA TRP A 98 -9.35 -2.20 -19.94
C TRP A 98 -9.08 -3.20 -18.82
N SER A 99 -9.99 -4.14 -18.57
CA SER A 99 -9.87 -5.12 -17.49
C SER A 99 -8.67 -6.06 -17.69
N ALA A 100 -8.44 -6.54 -18.91
CA ALA A 100 -7.31 -7.39 -19.26
C ALA A 100 -5.96 -6.65 -19.09
N LEU A 101 -5.86 -5.45 -19.63
CA LEU A 101 -4.62 -4.64 -19.50
C LEU A 101 -4.36 -4.23 -18.05
N ARG A 102 -5.40 -3.86 -17.29
CA ARG A 102 -5.27 -3.50 -15.88
C ARG A 102 -4.76 -4.68 -15.04
N ARG A 103 -5.25 -5.91 -15.33
CA ARG A 103 -4.76 -7.14 -14.71
C ARG A 103 -3.31 -7.41 -15.12
N ALA A 104 -3.00 -7.36 -16.40
CA ALA A 104 -1.67 -7.62 -16.93
C ALA A 104 -0.62 -6.65 -16.35
N THR A 105 -0.92 -5.36 -16.23
CA THR A 105 0.01 -4.40 -15.62
C THR A 105 0.24 -4.66 -14.14
N MET A 106 -0.77 -5.15 -13.40
CA MET A 106 -0.60 -5.53 -12.01
C MET A 106 0.32 -6.76 -11.87
N GLU A 107 0.13 -7.78 -12.68
CA GLU A 107 0.99 -8.97 -12.69
C GLU A 107 2.44 -8.62 -13.09
N GLN A 108 2.60 -7.80 -14.14
CA GLN A 108 3.93 -7.35 -14.57
C GLN A 108 4.64 -6.52 -13.49
N ARG A 109 3.91 -5.70 -12.74
CA ARG A 109 4.48 -4.96 -11.60
C ARG A 109 5.06 -5.92 -10.56
N GLN A 110 4.34 -7.00 -10.23
CA GLN A 110 4.83 -7.99 -9.29
C GLN A 110 6.08 -8.70 -9.82
N GLN A 111 6.09 -9.07 -11.10
CA GLN A 111 7.26 -9.69 -11.72
C GLN A 111 8.46 -8.74 -11.76
N ALA A 112 8.26 -7.49 -12.13
CA ALA A 112 9.33 -6.47 -12.15
C ALA A 112 9.99 -6.32 -10.79
N GLY A 113 9.21 -6.18 -9.72
CA GLY A 113 9.76 -6.04 -8.37
C GLY A 113 10.40 -7.32 -7.84
N ARG A 114 9.83 -8.50 -8.14
CA ARG A 114 10.43 -9.79 -7.74
C ARG A 114 11.81 -9.99 -8.33
N TRP A 115 12.03 -9.67 -9.60
CA TRP A 115 13.38 -9.75 -10.19
C TRP A 115 14.39 -8.92 -9.41
N VAL A 116 14.02 -7.69 -9.05
CA VAL A 116 14.86 -6.81 -8.26
C VAL A 116 15.20 -7.40 -6.89
N THR A 117 14.20 -7.92 -6.19
CA THR A 117 14.37 -8.36 -4.79
C THR A 117 14.97 -9.74 -4.66
N LEU A 118 14.58 -10.72 -5.51
CA LEU A 118 15.10 -12.07 -5.42
C LEU A 118 16.62 -12.15 -5.76
N ARG A 119 17.09 -11.36 -6.74
CA ARG A 119 18.54 -11.31 -7.03
C ARG A 119 19.39 -10.72 -5.91
N GLN A 120 18.75 -10.06 -4.93
CA GLN A 120 19.37 -9.45 -3.76
C GLN A 120 18.89 -10.07 -2.44
N GLY A 121 18.17 -11.20 -2.51
CA GLY A 121 17.47 -11.78 -1.37
C GLY A 121 18.39 -12.05 -0.19
N GLU A 122 19.56 -12.66 -0.43
CA GLU A 122 20.55 -12.92 0.61
C GLU A 122 21.00 -11.62 1.31
N ALA A 123 21.34 -10.59 0.54
CA ALA A 123 21.80 -9.31 1.09
C ALA A 123 20.68 -8.56 1.82
N LEU A 124 19.44 -8.63 1.33
CA LEU A 124 18.28 -8.01 1.97
C LEU A 124 17.94 -8.68 3.30
N ASN A 125 17.94 -10.02 3.32
CA ASN A 125 17.68 -10.79 4.54
C ASN A 125 18.79 -10.56 5.58
N ALA A 126 20.06 -10.68 5.20
CA ALA A 126 21.17 -10.40 6.09
C ALA A 126 21.14 -8.96 6.66
N ARG A 127 20.77 -7.99 5.84
CA ARG A 127 20.64 -6.60 6.30
C ARG A 127 19.45 -6.40 7.24
N ALA A 128 18.33 -7.07 7.00
CA ALA A 128 17.18 -7.05 7.91
C ALA A 128 17.57 -7.65 9.27
N ASP A 129 18.21 -8.82 9.26
CA ASP A 129 18.68 -9.48 10.48
C ASP A 129 19.67 -8.60 11.25
N GLU A 130 20.68 -8.04 10.59
CA GLU A 130 21.64 -7.10 11.24
C GLU A 130 20.93 -5.94 11.95
N LEU A 131 19.86 -5.41 11.33
CA LEU A 131 19.13 -4.28 11.88
C LEU A 131 18.15 -4.67 12.99
N THR A 132 17.64 -5.90 13.01
CA THR A 132 16.53 -6.28 13.89
C THR A 132 16.86 -7.37 14.91
N ASP A 133 18.06 -7.96 14.85
CA ASP A 133 18.46 -9.02 15.78
C ASP A 133 18.38 -8.54 17.24
N GLY A 134 17.68 -9.34 18.06
CA GLY A 134 17.48 -9.04 19.49
C GLY A 134 16.60 -7.84 19.79
N ASP A 135 15.97 -7.21 18.79
CA ASP A 135 15.13 -6.03 19.00
C ASP A 135 13.71 -6.44 19.44
N ASP A 136 13.33 -6.10 20.68
CA ASP A 136 12.05 -6.43 21.29
C ASP A 136 10.85 -5.66 20.70
N ARG A 137 11.11 -4.69 19.83
CA ARG A 137 10.08 -3.96 19.09
C ARG A 137 9.46 -4.77 17.97
N LEU A 138 10.05 -5.91 17.57
CA LEU A 138 9.48 -6.88 16.65
C LEU A 138 8.91 -8.06 17.45
N GLN A 139 7.61 -8.19 17.45
CA GLN A 139 6.91 -9.27 18.13
C GLN A 139 6.20 -10.16 17.11
N LEU A 140 6.82 -11.28 16.76
CA LEU A 140 6.24 -12.28 15.86
C LEU A 140 5.56 -13.38 16.66
N ASP A 141 4.54 -14.00 16.08
CA ASP A 141 3.85 -15.16 16.60
C ASP A 141 4.07 -16.37 15.65
N PRO A 142 5.03 -17.26 15.94
CA PRO A 142 5.29 -18.43 15.10
C PRO A 142 4.11 -19.41 15.06
N GLY A 143 3.20 -19.34 16.03
CA GLY A 143 2.00 -20.18 16.11
C GLY A 143 0.80 -19.59 15.39
N MET A 144 0.89 -18.38 14.89
CA MET A 144 -0.22 -17.69 14.26
C MET A 144 -0.65 -18.39 12.96
N ARG A 145 -1.92 -18.74 12.88
CA ARG A 145 -2.52 -19.21 11.64
C ARG A 145 -2.84 -18.00 10.76
N THR A 146 -2.30 -18.00 9.55
CA THR A 146 -2.62 -16.92 8.59
C THR A 146 -4.13 -16.84 8.37
N PRO A 147 -4.74 -15.67 8.59
CA PRO A 147 -6.19 -15.48 8.43
C PRO A 147 -6.67 -15.82 7.02
N ARG A 148 -7.90 -16.34 6.94
CA ARG A 148 -8.48 -16.78 5.66
C ARG A 148 -8.60 -15.63 4.65
N TYR A 149 -8.85 -14.42 5.08
CA TYR A 149 -8.94 -13.26 4.20
C TYR A 149 -7.63 -12.95 3.45
N LEU A 150 -6.46 -13.35 4.00
CA LEU A 150 -5.17 -13.26 3.31
C LEU A 150 -4.89 -14.43 2.37
N THR A 151 -5.43 -15.63 2.67
CA THR A 151 -5.11 -16.84 1.89
C THR A 151 -6.14 -17.16 0.83
N ALA A 152 -7.39 -16.69 0.96
CA ALA A 152 -8.49 -17.02 0.05
C ALA A 152 -8.41 -16.28 -1.29
N VAL A 153 -7.75 -15.13 -1.34
CA VAL A 153 -7.64 -14.27 -2.52
C VAL A 153 -6.21 -13.75 -2.63
N ASP A 154 -5.66 -13.80 -3.84
CA ASP A 154 -4.38 -13.17 -4.15
C ASP A 154 -4.58 -11.66 -4.32
N HIS A 155 -4.44 -10.93 -3.24
CA HIS A 155 -4.54 -9.48 -3.24
C HIS A 155 -3.40 -8.86 -4.04
N HIS A 156 -3.72 -7.93 -4.90
CA HIS A 156 -2.77 -7.21 -5.74
C HIS A 156 -1.92 -8.10 -6.68
N CYS A 157 -2.36 -9.34 -6.98
CA CYS A 157 -1.61 -10.31 -7.79
C CYS A 157 -0.18 -10.53 -7.25
N MET A 158 0.00 -10.44 -5.94
CA MET A 158 1.28 -10.58 -5.27
C MET A 158 1.53 -12.06 -4.94
N PRO A 159 2.52 -12.72 -5.56
CA PRO A 159 2.81 -14.12 -5.30
C PRO A 159 3.16 -14.37 -3.83
N GLY A 160 2.45 -15.30 -3.18
CA GLY A 160 2.55 -15.55 -1.74
C GLY A 160 1.82 -14.52 -0.88
N SER A 161 1.09 -13.57 -1.49
CA SER A 161 0.41 -12.49 -0.78
C SER A 161 1.38 -11.71 0.15
N TYR A 162 0.90 -11.20 1.27
CA TYR A 162 1.73 -10.44 2.22
C TYR A 162 2.43 -11.30 3.28
N HIS A 163 2.13 -12.60 3.33
CA HIS A 163 2.63 -13.55 4.34
C HIS A 163 3.59 -14.59 3.79
N GLY A 164 3.72 -14.72 2.46
CA GLY A 164 4.56 -15.73 1.85
C GLY A 164 6.06 -15.45 1.99
N GLU A 165 6.82 -16.47 2.33
CA GLU A 165 8.28 -16.44 2.44
C GLU A 165 8.89 -17.45 1.45
N VAL A 166 9.99 -17.07 0.79
CA VAL A 166 10.78 -18.00 -0.07
C VAL A 166 11.65 -18.90 0.80
N ILE A 167 12.21 -18.34 1.86
CA ILE A 167 12.94 -19.03 2.92
C ILE A 167 12.45 -18.52 4.28
N PRO A 168 12.62 -19.27 5.37
CA PRO A 168 12.28 -18.77 6.70
C PRO A 168 12.97 -17.44 7.02
N GLY A 169 12.20 -16.46 7.48
CA GLY A 169 12.73 -15.12 7.79
C GLY A 169 12.82 -14.17 6.60
N ASP A 170 12.36 -14.57 5.41
CA ASP A 170 12.46 -13.79 4.18
C ASP A 170 11.75 -12.43 4.26
N VAL A 171 12.41 -11.42 3.74
CA VAL A 171 11.86 -10.05 3.59
C VAL A 171 11.69 -9.62 2.14
N THR A 172 12.00 -10.48 1.16
CA THR A 172 11.98 -10.13 -0.26
C THR A 172 10.60 -9.76 -0.77
N GLY A 173 9.53 -10.37 -0.24
CA GLY A 173 8.15 -10.02 -0.54
C GLY A 173 7.80 -8.59 -0.13
N ALA A 174 8.20 -8.19 1.07
CA ALA A 174 8.00 -6.83 1.58
C ALA A 174 8.84 -5.80 0.80
N ALA A 175 10.10 -6.12 0.50
CA ALA A 175 10.95 -5.30 -0.34
C ALA A 175 10.38 -5.10 -1.76
N ASN A 176 9.75 -6.17 -2.34
CA ASN A 176 9.02 -6.06 -3.61
C ASN A 176 7.81 -5.12 -3.48
N TYR A 177 7.07 -5.20 -2.39
CA TYR A 177 5.96 -4.27 -2.18
C TYR A 177 6.43 -2.83 -2.11
N ASP A 178 7.50 -2.55 -1.36
CA ASP A 178 8.06 -1.21 -1.21
C ASP A 178 8.57 -0.64 -2.53
N CYS A 179 9.46 -1.34 -3.22
CA CYS A 179 10.06 -0.85 -4.46
C CYS A 179 9.10 -0.83 -5.66
N GLY A 180 8.15 -1.76 -5.70
CA GLY A 180 7.21 -1.91 -6.81
C GLY A 180 5.98 -1.02 -6.74
N LEU A 181 5.65 -0.41 -5.60
CA LEU A 181 4.42 0.37 -5.41
C LEU A 181 4.35 1.57 -6.37
N PHE A 182 5.49 2.16 -6.72
CA PHE A 182 5.58 3.24 -7.70
C PHE A 182 4.92 2.88 -9.05
N ALA A 183 5.07 1.65 -9.52
CA ALA A 183 4.52 1.24 -10.82
C ALA A 183 2.99 1.39 -10.90
N THR A 184 2.27 1.33 -9.77
CA THR A 184 0.82 1.49 -9.71
C THR A 184 0.39 2.88 -9.29
N THR A 185 1.23 3.61 -8.58
CA THR A 185 0.91 4.95 -8.02
C THR A 185 1.53 6.09 -8.81
N GLY A 186 2.54 5.79 -9.66
CA GLY A 186 3.26 6.82 -10.42
C GLY A 186 3.97 7.85 -9.55
N GLY A 187 4.25 7.51 -8.28
CA GLY A 187 4.85 8.43 -7.31
C GLY A 187 3.85 9.32 -6.55
N ALA A 188 2.53 9.17 -6.78
CA ALA A 188 1.50 9.98 -6.12
C ALA A 188 1.50 9.86 -4.58
N LEU A 189 2.08 8.77 -4.03
CA LEU A 189 2.22 8.58 -2.59
C LEU A 189 3.48 9.22 -2.00
N GLY A 190 4.21 10.05 -2.75
CA GLY A 190 5.42 10.72 -2.30
C GLY A 190 6.67 9.83 -2.35
N ARG A 191 7.81 10.40 -1.94
CA ARG A 191 9.14 9.78 -2.11
C ARG A 191 9.29 8.41 -1.45
N PHE A 192 8.69 8.21 -0.28
CA PHE A 192 8.79 6.98 0.52
C PHE A 192 7.48 6.19 0.56
N ASN A 193 6.58 6.43 -0.40
CA ASN A 193 5.22 5.86 -0.42
C ASN A 193 4.42 6.15 0.86
N ASP A 194 4.72 7.23 1.53
CA ASP A 194 4.26 7.60 2.87
C ASP A 194 3.24 8.74 2.91
N GLY A 195 2.80 9.19 1.73
CA GLY A 195 1.93 10.36 1.58
C GLY A 195 0.58 10.22 2.29
N GLY A 196 0.03 9.00 2.38
CA GLY A 196 -1.20 8.74 3.12
C GLY A 196 -1.04 9.04 4.61
N GLY A 197 -0.05 8.44 5.26
CA GLY A 197 0.23 8.66 6.68
C GLY A 197 0.59 10.12 6.98
N ARG A 198 1.36 10.77 6.11
CA ARG A 198 1.66 12.22 6.26
C ARG A 198 0.41 13.09 6.17
N ALA A 199 -0.48 12.79 5.24
CA ALA A 199 -1.73 13.55 5.08
C ALA A 199 -2.64 13.38 6.30
N VAL A 200 -2.77 12.16 6.82
CA VAL A 200 -3.54 11.89 8.04
C VAL A 200 -2.93 12.61 9.25
N ALA A 201 -1.61 12.50 9.45
CA ALA A 201 -0.91 13.17 10.54
C ALA A 201 -1.07 14.70 10.48
N ALA A 202 -0.95 15.28 9.28
CA ALA A 202 -1.13 16.72 9.08
C ALA A 202 -2.57 17.15 9.38
N TRP A 203 -3.55 16.39 8.90
CA TRP A 203 -4.96 16.65 9.15
C TRP A 203 -5.29 16.60 10.65
N VAL A 204 -4.82 15.57 11.37
CA VAL A 204 -5.05 15.46 12.81
C VAL A 204 -4.44 16.64 13.56
N LYS A 205 -3.21 17.03 13.25
CA LYS A 205 -2.56 18.20 13.89
C LYS A 205 -3.29 19.50 13.60
N GLU A 206 -3.87 19.66 12.43
CA GLU A 206 -4.64 20.85 12.04
C GLU A 206 -6.01 20.89 12.72
N GLN A 207 -6.74 19.76 12.71
CA GLN A 207 -8.11 19.72 13.20
C GLN A 207 -8.19 19.52 14.73
N LEU A 208 -7.18 18.92 15.33
CA LEU A 208 -7.11 18.57 16.74
C LEU A 208 -5.78 19.04 17.35
N PRO A 209 -5.49 20.35 17.41
CA PRO A 209 -4.18 20.88 17.80
C PRO A 209 -3.75 20.50 19.23
N ASP A 210 -4.71 20.26 20.12
CA ASP A 210 -4.45 19.86 21.52
C ASP A 210 -4.38 18.36 21.72
N PHE A 211 -4.63 17.56 20.67
CA PHE A 211 -4.56 16.11 20.74
C PHE A 211 -3.10 15.64 20.81
N LYS A 212 -2.75 15.01 21.92
CA LYS A 212 -1.39 14.50 22.21
C LYS A 212 -1.48 13.01 22.55
N PRO A 213 -1.63 12.15 21.54
CA PRO A 213 -1.72 10.72 21.79
C PRO A 213 -0.44 10.20 22.42
N ARG A 214 -0.56 9.30 23.39
CA ARG A 214 0.55 8.55 23.99
C ARG A 214 0.75 7.22 23.30
N ARG A 215 -0.34 6.64 22.78
CA ARG A 215 -0.30 5.36 22.08
C ARG A 215 -1.21 5.38 20.84
N ILE A 216 -0.62 5.05 19.68
CA ILE A 216 -1.30 4.98 18.39
C ILE A 216 -1.21 3.53 17.88
N LEU A 217 -2.31 2.99 17.38
CA LEU A 217 -2.39 1.66 16.79
C LEU A 217 -2.74 1.75 15.30
N ASP A 218 -1.90 1.16 14.45
CA ASP A 218 -2.08 1.08 12.98
C ASP A 218 -2.40 -0.37 12.61
N LEU A 219 -3.64 -0.65 12.22
CA LEU A 219 -4.15 -1.99 11.89
C LEU A 219 -3.94 -2.28 10.39
N GLY A 220 -3.28 -3.39 10.09
CA GLY A 220 -2.86 -3.70 8.72
C GLY A 220 -1.69 -2.81 8.29
N CYS A 221 -0.76 -2.55 9.19
CA CYS A 221 0.34 -1.60 8.97
C CYS A 221 1.29 -1.96 7.82
N GLY A 222 1.29 -3.23 7.37
CA GLY A 222 2.24 -3.74 6.39
C GLY A 222 3.69 -3.47 6.82
N LEU A 223 4.44 -2.81 5.95
CA LEU A 223 5.82 -2.42 6.23
C LEU A 223 5.97 -0.97 6.75
N GLY A 224 4.87 -0.38 7.24
CA GLY A 224 4.88 0.90 7.93
C GLY A 224 4.84 2.14 7.04
N HIS A 225 4.26 2.08 5.83
CA HIS A 225 4.13 3.26 4.97
C HIS A 225 3.30 4.39 5.63
N ASN A 226 2.25 4.06 6.37
CA ASN A 226 1.47 5.02 7.13
C ASN A 226 1.97 5.18 8.57
N LEU A 227 2.44 4.10 9.19
CA LEU A 227 2.94 4.06 10.57
C LEU A 227 4.11 5.01 10.81
N LEU A 228 5.15 4.98 9.96
CA LEU A 228 6.36 5.76 10.17
C LEU A 228 6.11 7.28 10.12
N PRO A 229 5.30 7.82 9.19
CA PRO A 229 4.88 9.23 9.25
C PRO A 229 4.18 9.63 10.53
N LEU A 230 3.35 8.76 11.11
CA LEU A 230 2.72 9.03 12.41
C LEU A 230 3.75 9.09 13.52
N ALA A 231 4.68 8.14 13.56
CA ALA A 231 5.76 8.12 14.55
C ALA A 231 6.62 9.39 14.48
N LEU A 232 6.95 9.86 13.28
CA LEU A 232 7.65 11.12 13.08
C LEU A 232 6.83 12.36 13.49
N ALA A 233 5.51 12.31 13.22
CA ALA A 233 4.61 13.41 13.57
C ALA A 233 4.32 13.51 15.06
N PHE A 234 4.33 12.39 15.77
CA PHE A 234 4.04 12.28 17.21
C PHE A 234 5.21 11.60 17.95
N PRO A 235 6.37 12.26 18.09
CA PRO A 235 7.62 11.63 18.56
C PRO A 235 7.57 11.17 20.02
N THR A 236 6.59 11.64 20.81
CA THR A 236 6.37 11.21 22.20
C THR A 236 5.39 10.06 22.33
N ALA A 237 4.72 9.67 21.24
CA ALA A 237 3.81 8.53 21.22
C ALA A 237 4.56 7.23 20.97
N GLU A 238 4.10 6.13 21.57
CA GLU A 238 4.39 4.78 21.13
C GLU A 238 3.48 4.48 19.95
N VAL A 239 4.02 4.16 18.77
CA VAL A 239 3.23 3.83 17.57
C VAL A 239 3.37 2.35 17.27
N ILE A 240 2.27 1.61 17.38
CA ILE A 240 2.24 0.16 17.27
C ILE A 240 1.59 -0.22 15.95
N GLY A 241 2.34 -0.90 15.09
CA GLY A 241 1.82 -1.50 13.87
C GLY A 241 1.43 -2.95 14.08
N VAL A 242 0.21 -3.30 13.70
CA VAL A 242 -0.29 -4.69 13.71
C VAL A 242 -0.49 -5.17 12.27
N ASP A 243 0.07 -6.32 11.95
CA ASP A 243 -0.13 -6.98 10.66
C ASP A 243 -0.03 -8.50 10.81
N ALA A 244 -0.72 -9.25 9.97
CA ALA A 244 -0.63 -10.71 9.97
C ALA A 244 0.58 -11.24 9.20
N GLY A 245 1.20 -10.43 8.35
CA GLY A 245 2.34 -10.80 7.49
C GLY A 245 3.68 -10.61 8.19
N ALA A 246 4.28 -11.67 8.73
CA ALA A 246 5.60 -11.61 9.36
C ALA A 246 6.70 -11.00 8.46
N PRO A 247 6.79 -11.28 7.14
CA PRO A 247 7.75 -10.62 6.24
C PRO A 247 7.60 -9.12 6.20
N MET A 248 6.36 -8.62 6.24
CA MET A 248 6.07 -7.18 6.24
C MET A 248 6.60 -6.51 7.51
N LEU A 249 6.38 -7.13 8.66
CA LEU A 249 6.79 -6.61 9.96
C LEU A 249 8.31 -6.63 10.14
N ARG A 250 9.00 -7.70 9.73
CA ARG A 250 10.48 -7.77 9.75
C ARG A 250 11.08 -6.65 8.91
N TYR A 251 10.62 -6.53 7.67
CA TYR A 251 11.08 -5.45 6.79
C TYR A 251 10.70 -4.07 7.35
N GLY A 252 9.50 -3.94 7.92
CA GLY A 252 8.99 -2.70 8.50
C GLY A 252 9.87 -2.18 9.63
N LEU A 253 10.28 -3.04 10.58
CA LEU A 253 11.20 -2.64 11.64
C LEU A 253 12.58 -2.30 11.08
N ALA A 254 13.13 -3.12 10.18
CA ALA A 254 14.41 -2.83 9.54
C ALA A 254 14.39 -1.49 8.77
N ARG A 255 13.27 -1.20 8.08
CA ARG A 255 13.02 0.08 7.41
C ARG A 255 12.97 1.24 8.41
N ALA A 256 12.24 1.09 9.51
CA ALA A 256 12.15 2.10 10.56
C ALA A 256 13.53 2.44 11.11
N LYS A 257 14.34 1.44 11.46
CA LYS A 257 15.72 1.62 11.94
C LYS A 257 16.62 2.29 10.89
N ALA A 258 16.52 1.86 9.62
CA ALA A 258 17.27 2.47 8.52
C ALA A 258 16.86 3.94 8.26
N MET A 259 15.69 4.37 8.71
CA MET A 259 15.19 5.75 8.61
C MET A 259 15.33 6.53 9.93
N GLY A 260 15.87 5.92 11.00
CA GLY A 260 16.04 6.58 12.31
C GLY A 260 14.73 6.85 13.04
N VAL A 261 13.72 5.97 12.89
CA VAL A 261 12.43 6.06 13.58
C VAL A 261 12.40 5.03 14.69
N ASP A 262 12.44 5.49 15.96
CA ASP A 262 12.65 4.61 17.10
C ASP A 262 11.41 4.38 17.98
N ASN A 263 10.39 5.20 17.88
CA ASN A 263 9.17 5.13 18.71
C ASN A 263 8.08 4.23 18.06
N VAL A 264 8.49 3.19 17.34
CA VAL A 264 7.59 2.22 16.68
C VAL A 264 7.78 0.81 17.23
N ARG A 265 6.72 0.05 17.21
CA ARG A 265 6.69 -1.38 17.50
C ARG A 265 5.88 -2.11 16.42
N PHE A 266 6.35 -3.28 16.01
CA PHE A 266 5.69 -4.12 15.01
C PHE A 266 5.24 -5.43 15.65
N VAL A 267 3.97 -5.76 15.53
CA VAL A 267 3.34 -6.87 16.24
C VAL A 267 2.57 -7.73 15.25
N GLN A 268 2.94 -9.01 15.17
CA GLN A 268 2.18 -9.96 14.37
C GLN A 268 0.91 -10.37 15.10
N ALA A 269 -0.23 -10.01 14.52
CA ALA A 269 -1.55 -10.41 15.00
C ALA A 269 -2.59 -10.30 13.89
N ASP A 270 -3.72 -10.97 14.09
CA ASP A 270 -4.92 -10.75 13.29
C ASP A 270 -5.56 -9.43 13.71
N ALA A 271 -5.76 -8.51 12.76
CA ALA A 271 -6.41 -7.24 13.02
C ALA A 271 -7.90 -7.38 13.42
N GLU A 272 -8.51 -8.54 13.19
CA GLU A 272 -9.86 -8.86 13.65
C GLU A 272 -9.89 -9.35 15.11
N ASP A 273 -8.72 -9.64 15.72
CA ASP A 273 -8.58 -10.03 17.14
C ASP A 273 -7.61 -9.10 17.87
N LEU A 274 -8.15 -8.14 18.58
CA LEU A 274 -7.40 -7.18 19.38
C LEU A 274 -7.36 -7.51 20.87
N SER A 275 -7.70 -8.73 21.27
CA SER A 275 -7.77 -9.18 22.68
C SER A 275 -6.44 -9.04 23.44
N ARG A 276 -5.33 -8.93 22.76
CA ARG A 276 -4.02 -8.65 23.33
C ARG A 276 -3.82 -7.21 23.83
N PHE A 277 -4.69 -6.29 23.41
CA PHE A 277 -4.69 -4.90 23.87
C PHE A 277 -5.78 -4.73 24.93
N ALA A 278 -5.43 -4.16 26.07
CA ALA A 278 -6.41 -3.87 27.11
C ALA A 278 -7.37 -2.77 26.66
N ASP A 279 -8.60 -2.80 27.19
CA ASP A 279 -9.56 -1.75 26.96
C ASP A 279 -8.98 -0.37 27.37
N GLU A 280 -9.31 0.67 26.62
CA GLU A 280 -8.87 2.05 26.84
C GLU A 280 -7.34 2.24 26.88
N SER A 281 -6.57 1.29 26.32
CA SER A 281 -5.10 1.33 26.31
C SER A 281 -4.49 2.10 25.15
N VAL A 282 -5.30 2.58 24.19
CA VAL A 282 -4.88 3.23 22.94
C VAL A 282 -5.66 4.54 22.77
N ASP A 283 -4.96 5.63 22.44
CA ASP A 283 -5.58 6.94 22.25
C ASP A 283 -6.08 7.15 20.81
N TRP A 284 -5.50 6.42 19.83
CA TRP A 284 -5.86 6.52 18.43
C TRP A 284 -5.65 5.19 17.70
N VAL A 285 -6.65 4.78 16.94
CA VAL A 285 -6.60 3.61 16.03
C VAL A 285 -6.85 4.09 14.60
N GLN A 286 -6.07 3.60 13.65
CA GLN A 286 -6.29 3.79 12.21
C GLN A 286 -6.22 2.50 11.43
#